data_975b3f5d7e72c12e8c14d72ade2938fc
#
_entry.id   975b3f5d7e72c12e8c14d72ade2938fc
#
_cell.length_a   1.000
_cell.length_b   1.000
_cell.length_c   1.000
_cell.angle_alpha   90.00
_cell.angle_beta   90.00
_cell.angle_gamma   90.00
#
_symmetry.space_group_name_H-M   'P 1'
#
loop_
_entity.id
_entity.type
_entity.pdbx_description
1 polymer ?
#
loop_
_entity_poly.entity_id
_entity_poly.type
_entity_poly.pdbx_seq_one_letter_code
_entity_poly.pdbx_strand_id
1 'polypeptide(L)' 'MIGTIEELIKDRRVIFTDVWEFYKAYIDRSFDEYDWFEIRNKAICISKKHNDDKLCIGLLIVVIEEFEKTFKLKHNK' A
#
# COMPACT_ATOMS: atom_id res chain seq x y z
N MET A 1 -1.49 22.02 -12.09
CA MET A 1 -2.49 21.21 -12.79
C MET A 1 -1.81 20.28 -13.77
N ILE A 2 -2.25 19.03 -13.81
CA ILE A 2 -1.73 18.06 -14.77
C ILE A 2 -2.36 18.38 -16.13
N GLY A 3 -1.54 18.72 -17.11
CA GLY A 3 -2.04 19.19 -18.41
C GLY A 3 -2.10 18.15 -19.49
N THR A 4 -1.46 16.99 -19.30
CA THR A 4 -1.37 15.97 -20.35
C THR A 4 -1.55 14.58 -19.78
N ILE A 5 -1.87 13.63 -20.65
CA ILE A 5 -1.96 12.21 -20.29
C ILE A 5 -0.59 11.70 -19.81
N GLU A 6 0.49 12.14 -20.45
CA GLU A 6 1.84 11.73 -20.06
C GLU A 6 2.17 12.15 -18.64
N GLU A 7 1.81 13.38 -18.26
CA GLU A 7 2.03 13.86 -16.91
C GLU A 7 1.20 13.07 -15.90
N LEU A 8 -0.03 12.75 -16.27
CA LEU A 8 -0.90 11.94 -15.43
C LEU A 8 -0.32 10.55 -15.21
N ILE A 9 0.21 9.92 -16.26
CA ILE A 9 0.84 8.60 -16.16
C ILE A 9 2.02 8.64 -15.19
N LYS A 10 2.88 9.68 -15.30
CA LYS A 10 4.02 9.83 -14.40
C LYS A 10 3.59 9.95 -12.94
N ASP A 11 2.58 10.77 -12.70
CA ASP A 11 2.06 11.01 -11.37
C ASP A 11 1.52 9.72 -10.75
N ARG A 12 0.72 8.99 -11.51
CA ARG A 12 0.11 7.75 -11.04
C ARG A 12 1.14 6.63 -10.88
N ARG A 13 2.17 6.62 -11.71
CA ARG A 13 3.23 5.62 -11.63
C ARG A 13 3.94 5.66 -10.27
N VAL A 14 4.16 6.85 -9.73
CA VAL A 14 4.78 6.98 -8.42
C VAL A 14 3.91 6.33 -7.34
N ILE A 15 2.59 6.51 -7.43
CA ILE A 15 1.65 5.89 -6.50
C ILE A 15 1.77 4.36 -6.58
N PHE A 16 1.74 3.79 -7.76
CA PHE A 16 1.85 2.33 -7.94
C PHE A 16 3.20 1.82 -7.42
N THR A 17 4.27 2.56 -7.67
CA THR A 17 5.61 2.18 -7.20
C THR A 17 5.66 2.15 -5.67
N ASP A 18 5.15 3.18 -5.01
CA ASP A 18 5.14 3.25 -3.56
C ASP A 18 4.31 2.13 -2.95
N VAL A 19 3.15 1.85 -3.54
CA VAL A 19 2.28 0.77 -3.04
C VAL A 19 2.93 -0.59 -3.26
N TRP A 20 3.59 -0.79 -4.40
CA TRP A 20 4.31 -2.03 -4.70
C TRP A 20 5.44 -2.28 -3.69
N GLU A 21 6.23 -1.23 -3.38
CA GLU A 21 7.31 -1.33 -2.40
C GLU A 21 6.74 -1.64 -1.02
N PHE A 22 5.61 -1.05 -0.68
CA PHE A 22 4.90 -1.33 0.56
C PHE A 22 4.49 -2.81 0.63
N TYR A 23 3.91 -3.34 -0.42
CA TYR A 23 3.51 -4.75 -0.50
C TYR A 23 4.73 -5.65 -0.30
N LYS A 24 5.81 -5.41 -1.04
CA LYS A 24 7.02 -6.24 -0.96
C LYS A 24 7.65 -6.22 0.43
N ALA A 25 7.58 -5.07 1.09
CA ALA A 25 8.24 -4.90 2.38
C ALA A 25 7.62 -5.76 3.48
N TYR A 26 6.33 -6.07 3.37
CA TYR A 26 5.62 -6.72 4.46
C TYR A 26 5.01 -8.08 4.13
N ILE A 27 4.96 -8.47 2.86
CA ILE A 27 4.22 -9.69 2.48
C ILE A 27 4.83 -10.97 3.08
N ASP A 28 6.12 -10.97 3.34
CA ASP A 28 6.79 -12.15 3.91
C ASP A 28 7.02 -12.05 5.41
N ARG A 29 6.41 -11.05 6.07
CA ARG A 29 6.51 -10.89 7.52
C ARG A 29 5.59 -11.88 8.24
N SER A 30 5.79 -12.03 9.54
CA SER A 30 4.98 -12.91 10.37
C SER A 30 3.61 -12.33 10.68
N PHE A 31 3.42 -11.04 10.48
CA PHE A 31 2.18 -10.32 10.76
C PHE A 31 1.81 -10.39 12.24
N ASP A 32 2.78 -10.18 13.13
CA ASP A 32 2.50 -10.02 14.55
C ASP A 32 1.94 -8.61 14.81
N GLU A 33 1.66 -8.28 16.06
CA GLU A 33 1.10 -6.99 16.42
C GLU A 33 1.98 -5.83 15.96
N TYR A 34 3.30 -6.00 16.09
CA TYR A 34 4.24 -4.97 15.67
C TYR A 34 4.19 -4.74 14.16
N ASP A 35 4.13 -5.84 13.39
CA ASP A 35 4.02 -5.74 11.93
C ASP A 35 2.76 -5.01 11.51
N TRP A 36 1.61 -5.32 12.14
CA TRP A 36 0.36 -4.63 11.83
C TRP A 36 0.43 -3.14 12.17
N PHE A 37 1.10 -2.81 13.25
CA PHE A 37 1.31 -1.42 13.64
C PHE A 37 2.12 -0.69 12.58
N GLU A 38 3.23 -1.28 12.11
CA GLU A 38 4.06 -0.71 11.06
C GLU A 38 3.30 -0.57 9.74
N ILE A 39 2.55 -1.60 9.38
CA ILE A 39 1.74 -1.60 8.14
C ILE A 39 0.78 -0.41 8.14
N ARG A 40 0.06 -0.22 9.26
CA ARG A 40 -0.87 0.89 9.38
C ARG A 40 -0.18 2.24 9.25
N ASN A 41 0.91 2.41 9.98
CA ASN A 41 1.63 3.69 9.96
C ASN A 41 2.24 3.96 8.60
N LYS A 42 2.78 2.95 7.95
CA LYS A 42 3.37 3.10 6.62
C LYS A 42 2.30 3.47 5.59
N ALA A 43 1.14 2.84 5.68
CA ALA A 43 0.03 3.16 4.78
C ALA A 43 -0.40 4.62 4.93
N ILE A 44 -0.48 5.10 6.17
CA ILE A 44 -0.82 6.50 6.44
C ILE A 44 0.24 7.42 5.84
N CYS A 45 1.52 7.10 6.01
CA CYS A 45 2.61 7.90 5.44
C CYS A 45 2.52 7.97 3.92
N ILE A 46 2.26 6.85 3.26
CA ILE A 46 2.14 6.82 1.80
C ILE A 46 0.94 7.64 1.35
N SER A 47 -0.19 7.50 2.04
CA SER A 47 -1.38 8.27 1.74
C SER A 47 -1.13 9.78 1.84
N LYS A 48 -0.47 10.20 2.91
CA LYS A 48 -0.14 11.62 3.11
C LYS A 48 0.83 12.14 2.06
N LYS A 49 1.80 11.33 1.68
CA LYS A 49 2.76 11.69 0.63
C LYS A 49 2.05 12.04 -0.67
N HIS A 50 0.93 11.37 -0.94
CA HIS A 50 0.16 11.57 -2.17
C HIS A 50 -1.11 12.40 -1.94
N ASN A 51 -1.14 13.19 -0.86
CA ASN A 51 -2.25 14.10 -0.54
C ASN A 51 -3.59 13.39 -0.43
N ASP A 52 -3.59 12.19 0.15
CA ASP A 52 -4.79 11.38 0.34
C ASP A 52 -5.55 11.11 -0.98
N ASP A 53 -4.79 10.93 -2.06
CA ASP A 53 -5.35 10.62 -3.37
C ASP A 53 -6.19 9.35 -3.31
N LYS A 54 -7.35 9.38 -3.93
CA LYS A 54 -8.30 8.26 -3.89
C LYS A 54 -7.73 6.97 -4.47
N LEU A 55 -6.96 7.07 -5.55
CA LEU A 55 -6.32 5.89 -6.13
C LEU A 55 -5.34 5.29 -5.13
N CYS A 56 -4.52 6.13 -4.51
CA CYS A 56 -3.54 5.71 -3.53
C CYS A 56 -4.22 4.99 -2.36
N ILE A 57 -5.24 5.61 -1.79
CA ILE A 57 -5.97 5.03 -0.66
C ILE A 57 -6.61 3.70 -1.04
N GLY A 58 -7.24 3.64 -2.23
CA GLY A 58 -7.85 2.41 -2.72
C GLY A 58 -6.85 1.28 -2.86
N LEU A 59 -5.67 1.57 -3.44
CA LEU A 59 -4.62 0.58 -3.60
C LEU A 59 -4.08 0.11 -2.25
N LEU A 60 -3.91 1.01 -1.29
CA LEU A 60 -3.44 0.66 0.04
C LEU A 60 -4.43 -0.26 0.75
N ILE A 61 -5.72 0.02 0.62
CA ILE A 61 -6.76 -0.82 1.21
C ILE A 61 -6.70 -2.23 0.62
N VAL A 62 -6.59 -2.35 -0.70
CA VAL A 62 -6.49 -3.63 -1.38
C VAL A 62 -5.26 -4.40 -0.92
N VAL A 63 -4.12 -3.73 -0.78
CA VAL A 63 -2.89 -4.36 -0.32
C VAL A 63 -3.03 -4.86 1.12
N ILE A 64 -3.65 -4.07 1.98
CA ILE A 64 -3.86 -4.49 3.37
C ILE A 64 -4.78 -5.71 3.43
N GLU A 65 -5.80 -5.76 2.58
CA GLU A 65 -6.67 -6.93 2.48
C GLU A 65 -5.88 -8.16 2.04
N GLU A 66 -4.92 -8.00 1.13
CA GLU A 66 -4.04 -9.08 0.71
C GLU A 66 -3.16 -9.56 1.86
N PHE A 67 -2.68 -8.63 2.69
CA PHE A 67 -1.91 -9.00 3.87
C PHE A 67 -2.75 -9.82 4.85
N GLU A 68 -3.99 -9.42 5.06
CA GLU A 68 -4.91 -10.16 5.94
C GLU A 68 -5.18 -11.56 5.41
N LYS A 69 -5.36 -11.67 4.11
CA LYS A 69 -5.56 -12.96 3.45
C LYS A 69 -4.34 -13.86 3.62
N THR A 70 -3.15 -13.30 3.44
CA THR A 70 -1.89 -14.02 3.59
C THR A 70 -1.71 -14.47 5.05
N PHE A 71 -2.04 -13.61 5.99
CA PHE A 71 -2.00 -13.93 7.42
C PHE A 71 -2.88 -15.14 7.73
N LYS A 72 -4.11 -15.14 7.23
CA LYS A 72 -5.03 -16.25 7.44
C LYS A 72 -4.49 -17.55 6.86
N LEU A 73 -3.88 -17.49 5.66
CA LEU A 73 -3.29 -18.67 5.04
C LEU A 73 -2.14 -19.23 5.86
N LYS A 74 -1.31 -18.35 6.44
CA LYS A 74 -0.16 -18.77 7.25
C LYS A 74 -0.56 -19.37 8.58
N HIS A 75 -1.65 -18.91 9.16
CA HIS A 75 -2.06 -19.28 10.52
C HIS A 75 -3.29 -20.19 10.56
N ASN A 76 -3.86 -20.51 9.44
CA ASN A 76 -5.00 -21.40 9.35
C ASN A 76 -4.52 -22.79 8.95
N LYS A 77 -4.79 -23.75 9.79
CA LYS A 77 -4.43 -25.14 9.50
C LYS A 77 -5.65 -25.99 9.29
#